data_a161d6fe42647df6510ed47481d5c0f0
#
_entry.id   a161d6fe42647df6510ed47481d5c0f0
#
_cell.length_a   1.000
_cell.length_b   1.000
_cell.length_c   1.000
_cell.angle_alpha   90.00
_cell.angle_beta   90.00
_cell.angle_gamma   90.00
#
_symmetry.space_group_name_H-M   'P 1'
#
loop_
_entity.id
_entity.type
_entity.pdbx_description
1 polymer ?
#
loop_
_entity_poly.entity_id
_entity_poly.type
_entity_poly.pdbx_seq_one_letter_code
_entity_poly.pdbx_strand_id
1 'polypeptide(L)'
;MAAIERIPVYVQLADQVAERITNGTYGPGEMLPSETALIAEFQVSRPTVRAAIGHLRAMGLVESRHGKGSFVRKWDTAPVLSVPRTVRRKGKGFADDDLSTVDGPSVTRVQLVGSAGELLGCEEGEAFSIERLLADPVTGTRAAHRMFIPLETAEKVPQLAEAPDASPSDIYAALTEAGHTLAWSETVTARAPLPDERAVLGGSDGDPVLITRRVTTDEDGHPLILEELRISAAHGQFAFRITPEKTPVRRKAGSL
;
A
#
# COMPACT_ATOMS: atom_id res chain seq x y z
N MET A 1 38.03 14.96 12.29
CA MET A 1 38.04 13.57 12.78
C MET A 1 36.58 13.12 12.78
N ALA A 2 36.21 12.18 11.91
CA ALA A 2 34.85 11.58 11.93
C ALA A 2 34.77 10.64 13.14
N ALA A 3 33.83 10.90 14.06
CA ALA A 3 33.57 10.02 15.19
C ALA A 3 32.97 8.73 14.68
N ILE A 4 33.59 7.60 14.97
CA ILE A 4 32.99 6.28 14.74
C ILE A 4 31.83 6.14 15.73
N GLU A 5 30.60 6.22 15.23
CA GLU A 5 29.40 6.06 16.04
C GLU A 5 29.33 4.60 16.51
N ARG A 6 29.45 4.37 17.83
CA ARG A 6 29.31 3.02 18.39
C ARG A 6 27.85 2.61 18.33
N ILE A 7 27.57 1.47 17.71
CA ILE A 7 26.22 0.89 17.66
C ILE A 7 25.70 0.75 19.10
N PRO A 8 24.53 1.30 19.44
CA PRO A 8 23.95 1.22 20.78
C PRO A 8 23.75 -0.23 21.22
N VAL A 9 23.96 -0.51 22.52
CA VAL A 9 23.88 -1.89 23.06
C VAL A 9 22.53 -2.54 22.81
N TYR A 10 21.43 -1.76 22.85
CA TYR A 10 20.10 -2.30 22.58
C TYR A 10 19.92 -2.73 21.11
N VAL A 11 20.58 -2.07 20.16
CA VAL A 11 20.58 -2.46 18.74
C VAL A 11 21.34 -3.77 18.58
N GLN A 12 22.54 -3.87 19.15
CA GLN A 12 23.32 -5.12 19.12
C GLN A 12 22.56 -6.30 19.72
N LEU A 13 21.84 -6.09 20.83
CA LEU A 13 20.98 -7.11 21.42
C LEU A 13 19.82 -7.48 20.49
N ALA A 14 19.18 -6.48 19.88
CA ALA A 14 18.09 -6.72 18.94
C ALA A 14 18.58 -7.53 17.72
N ASP A 15 19.74 -7.20 17.17
CA ASP A 15 20.34 -7.92 16.03
C ASP A 15 20.61 -9.39 16.38
N GLN A 16 21.16 -9.68 17.57
CA GLN A 16 21.39 -11.06 18.01
C GLN A 16 20.09 -11.85 18.18
N VAL A 17 19.03 -11.22 18.72
CA VAL A 17 17.72 -11.86 18.84
C VAL A 17 17.09 -12.03 17.45
N ALA A 18 17.22 -11.04 16.56
CA ALA A 18 16.75 -11.13 15.17
C ALA A 18 17.42 -12.28 14.41
N GLU A 19 18.73 -12.47 14.59
CA GLU A 19 19.46 -13.59 14.01
C GLU A 19 18.90 -14.95 14.50
N ARG A 20 18.59 -15.07 15.79
CA ARG A 20 17.96 -16.28 16.36
C ARG A 20 16.55 -16.54 15.83
N ILE A 21 15.80 -15.49 15.53
CA ILE A 21 14.50 -15.59 14.87
C ILE A 21 14.70 -16.07 13.42
N THR A 22 15.64 -15.46 12.70
CA THR A 22 15.89 -15.77 11.29
C THR A 22 16.43 -17.17 11.07
N ASN A 23 17.29 -17.66 11.97
CA ASN A 23 17.85 -19.02 11.90
C ASN A 23 16.93 -20.10 12.50
N GLY A 24 15.75 -19.70 13.01
CA GLY A 24 14.73 -20.62 13.53
C GLY A 24 14.93 -21.06 14.97
N THR A 25 15.91 -20.52 15.71
CA THR A 25 16.06 -20.78 17.15
C THR A 25 14.83 -20.37 17.94
N TYR A 26 14.21 -19.26 17.53
CA TYR A 26 12.89 -18.84 17.97
C TYR A 26 11.93 -18.92 16.79
N GLY A 27 11.03 -19.89 16.80
CA GLY A 27 10.10 -20.16 15.72
C GLY A 27 8.94 -19.15 15.64
N PRO A 28 8.27 -19.03 14.48
CA PRO A 28 7.12 -18.16 14.31
C PRO A 28 6.01 -18.48 15.33
N GLY A 29 5.54 -17.46 16.06
CA GLY A 29 4.52 -17.56 17.12
C GLY A 29 5.05 -18.07 18.45
N GLU A 30 6.32 -18.37 18.55
CA GLU A 30 6.97 -18.77 19.81
C GLU A 30 7.16 -17.55 20.72
N MET A 31 7.04 -17.77 22.02
CA MET A 31 7.28 -16.73 23.01
C MET A 31 8.78 -16.50 23.17
N LEU A 32 9.23 -15.29 23.07
CA LEU A 32 10.60 -14.91 23.39
C LEU A 32 10.90 -15.15 24.88
N PRO A 33 12.18 -15.38 25.25
CA PRO A 33 12.57 -15.42 26.64
C PRO A 33 12.10 -14.16 27.39
N SER A 34 11.76 -14.30 28.66
CA SER A 34 11.32 -13.19 29.49
C SER A 34 12.38 -12.09 29.58
N GLU A 35 11.97 -10.84 29.87
CA GLU A 35 12.92 -9.75 30.12
C GLU A 35 14.02 -10.16 31.12
N THR A 36 13.64 -10.87 32.18
CA THR A 36 14.59 -11.35 33.21
C THR A 36 15.58 -12.40 32.66
N ALA A 37 15.10 -13.29 31.79
CA ALA A 37 15.96 -14.28 31.14
C ALA A 37 16.96 -13.60 30.19
N LEU A 38 16.49 -12.63 29.38
CA LEU A 38 17.36 -11.86 28.47
C LEU A 38 18.37 -11.01 29.24
N ILE A 39 18.00 -10.41 30.39
CA ILE A 39 18.93 -9.70 31.28
C ILE A 39 20.05 -10.64 31.77
N ALA A 40 19.68 -11.83 32.20
CA ALA A 40 20.64 -12.81 32.73
C ALA A 40 21.56 -13.34 31.62
N GLU A 41 21.01 -13.63 30.45
CA GLU A 41 21.77 -14.20 29.33
C GLU A 41 22.75 -13.18 28.72
N PHE A 42 22.30 -11.95 28.47
CA PHE A 42 23.10 -10.95 27.78
C PHE A 42 23.82 -9.97 28.70
N GLN A 43 23.62 -10.09 30.01
CA GLN A 43 24.23 -9.24 31.05
C GLN A 43 24.02 -7.73 30.81
N VAL A 44 22.83 -7.37 30.38
CA VAL A 44 22.44 -5.98 30.08
C VAL A 44 21.36 -5.48 31.04
N SER A 45 21.15 -4.17 31.08
CA SER A 45 20.13 -3.57 31.94
C SER A 45 18.70 -3.82 31.42
N ARG A 46 17.71 -3.77 32.31
CA ARG A 46 16.29 -3.88 31.95
C ARG A 46 15.85 -2.85 30.92
N PRO A 47 16.21 -1.56 31.02
CA PRO A 47 15.92 -0.56 29.98
C PRO A 47 16.49 -0.95 28.60
N THR A 48 17.70 -1.53 28.56
CA THR A 48 18.34 -2.00 27.32
C THR A 48 17.53 -3.14 26.68
N VAL A 49 17.08 -4.12 27.47
CA VAL A 49 16.23 -5.20 26.97
C VAL A 49 14.90 -4.68 26.42
N ARG A 50 14.26 -3.75 27.15
CA ARG A 50 13.01 -3.13 26.68
C ARG A 50 13.18 -2.34 25.39
N ALA A 51 14.28 -1.60 25.27
CA ALA A 51 14.62 -0.89 24.04
C ALA A 51 14.86 -1.84 22.87
N ALA A 52 15.56 -2.96 23.10
CA ALA A 52 15.79 -4.00 22.10
C ALA A 52 14.48 -4.67 21.63
N ILE A 53 13.60 -5.04 22.58
CA ILE A 53 12.27 -5.58 22.24
C ILE A 53 11.44 -4.54 21.46
N GLY A 54 11.51 -3.26 21.86
CA GLY A 54 10.88 -2.16 21.13
C GLY A 54 11.40 -2.03 19.70
N HIS A 55 12.72 -2.19 19.52
CA HIS A 55 13.37 -2.18 18.20
C HIS A 55 12.95 -3.37 17.34
N LEU A 56 12.91 -4.58 17.90
CA LEU A 56 12.41 -5.79 17.22
C LEU A 56 10.94 -5.66 16.80
N ARG A 57 10.12 -4.98 17.60
CA ARG A 57 8.73 -4.66 17.23
C ARG A 57 8.66 -3.67 16.06
N ALA A 58 9.49 -2.63 16.10
CA ALA A 58 9.59 -1.67 14.99
C ALA A 58 10.06 -2.33 13.68
N MET A 59 10.92 -3.35 13.79
CA MET A 59 11.33 -4.19 12.66
C MET A 59 10.25 -5.20 12.21
N GLY A 60 9.12 -5.30 12.94
CA GLY A 60 8.04 -6.23 12.63
C GLY A 60 8.34 -7.70 12.95
N LEU A 61 9.45 -8.01 13.63
CA LEU A 61 9.86 -9.39 13.98
C LEU A 61 9.15 -9.95 15.22
N VAL A 62 8.67 -9.04 16.09
CA VAL A 62 8.10 -9.40 17.40
C VAL A 62 6.79 -8.63 17.62
N GLU A 63 5.82 -9.27 18.21
CA GLU A 63 4.59 -8.66 18.73
C GLU A 63 4.51 -8.81 20.24
N SER A 64 3.94 -7.82 20.93
CA SER A 64 3.65 -7.91 22.36
C SER A 64 2.18 -8.23 22.61
N ARG A 65 1.92 -9.23 23.43
CA ARG A 65 0.57 -9.57 23.88
C ARG A 65 0.43 -9.16 25.33
N HIS A 66 -0.53 -8.27 25.60
CA HIS A 66 -0.72 -7.71 26.94
C HIS A 66 -0.82 -8.81 28.01
N GLY A 67 0.00 -8.71 29.06
CA GLY A 67 0.07 -9.69 30.16
C GLY A 67 0.66 -11.06 29.80
N LYS A 68 1.00 -11.33 28.53
CA LYS A 68 1.48 -12.63 28.08
C LYS A 68 2.95 -12.64 27.63
N GLY A 69 3.53 -11.45 27.33
CA GLY A 69 4.91 -11.35 26.90
C GLY A 69 5.10 -10.94 25.44
N SER A 70 6.30 -11.17 24.92
CA SER A 70 6.67 -10.89 23.54
C SER A 70 6.79 -12.19 22.76
N PHE A 71 6.25 -12.22 21.54
CA PHE A 71 6.18 -13.40 20.69
C PHE A 71 6.83 -13.10 19.35
N VAL A 72 7.50 -14.08 18.76
CA VAL A 72 7.95 -14.00 17.38
C VAL A 72 6.72 -13.88 16.50
N ARG A 73 6.73 -12.90 15.60
CA ARG A 73 5.61 -12.70 14.71
C ARG A 73 5.45 -13.91 13.80
N LYS A 74 4.24 -14.42 13.73
CA LYS A 74 3.86 -15.33 12.67
C LYS A 74 3.66 -14.50 11.41
N TRP A 75 4.45 -14.76 10.39
CA TRP A 75 4.08 -14.41 9.02
C TRP A 75 2.95 -15.37 8.65
N ASP A 76 1.74 -15.00 9.05
CA ASP A 76 0.61 -15.90 8.99
C ASP A 76 0.33 -16.28 7.54
N THR A 77 0.17 -17.59 7.30
CA THR A 77 -0.49 -18.13 6.13
C THR A 77 -2.02 -17.98 6.22
N ALA A 78 -2.53 -17.09 7.09
CA ALA A 78 -3.92 -16.70 7.06
C ALA A 78 -4.26 -16.23 5.63
N PRO A 79 -5.46 -16.47 5.14
CA PRO A 79 -5.85 -16.02 3.82
C PRO A 79 -5.69 -14.49 3.77
N VAL A 80 -4.59 -14.09 3.15
CA VAL A 80 -4.25 -12.69 2.91
C VAL A 80 -5.13 -12.23 1.77
N LEU A 81 -5.85 -11.13 1.94
CA LEU A 81 -6.56 -10.50 0.83
C LEU A 81 -5.57 -10.27 -0.33
N SER A 82 -5.80 -10.91 -1.44
CA SER A 82 -5.02 -10.69 -2.66
C SER A 82 -5.80 -9.77 -3.59
N VAL A 83 -5.40 -8.49 -3.63
CA VAL A 83 -6.06 -7.49 -4.48
C VAL A 83 -5.44 -7.54 -5.88
N PRO A 84 -6.21 -7.98 -6.91
CA PRO A 84 -5.74 -7.94 -8.29
C PRO A 84 -5.58 -6.48 -8.73
N ARG A 85 -4.40 -6.15 -9.28
CA ARG A 85 -4.14 -4.80 -9.79
C ARG A 85 -4.14 -4.73 -11.33
N THR A 86 -4.56 -5.81 -11.99
CA THR A 86 -4.68 -5.86 -13.45
C THR A 86 -6.00 -5.27 -13.90
N VAL A 87 -5.96 -4.20 -14.70
CA VAL A 87 -7.16 -3.66 -15.35
C VAL A 87 -7.67 -4.67 -16.37
N ARG A 88 -8.92 -5.11 -16.21
CA ARG A 88 -9.55 -6.12 -17.07
C ARG A 88 -10.68 -5.52 -17.89
N ARG A 89 -10.71 -5.81 -19.19
CA ARG A 89 -11.87 -5.45 -20.00
C ARG A 89 -13.01 -6.43 -19.78
N LYS A 90 -14.25 -5.90 -19.74
CA LYS A 90 -15.49 -6.68 -19.65
C LYS A 90 -16.47 -6.15 -20.70
N GLY A 91 -16.62 -6.88 -21.79
CA GLY A 91 -17.42 -6.40 -22.94
C GLY A 91 -16.81 -5.13 -23.55
N LYS A 92 -17.59 -4.05 -23.62
CA LYS A 92 -17.15 -2.74 -24.09
C LYS A 92 -16.54 -1.87 -22.96
N GLY A 93 -16.72 -2.23 -21.69
CA GLY A 93 -16.24 -1.50 -20.52
C GLY A 93 -15.11 -2.23 -19.78
N PHE A 94 -15.07 -2.04 -18.48
CA PHE A 94 -14.05 -2.58 -17.58
C PHE A 94 -14.71 -3.38 -16.46
N ALA A 95 -13.95 -4.25 -15.81
CA ALA A 95 -14.41 -5.02 -14.65
C ALA A 95 -13.98 -4.30 -13.38
N ASP A 96 -14.89 -4.23 -12.42
CA ASP A 96 -14.55 -3.81 -11.06
C ASP A 96 -13.72 -4.86 -10.33
N ASP A 97 -13.09 -4.45 -9.24
CA ASP A 97 -12.48 -5.34 -8.26
C ASP A 97 -13.58 -6.03 -7.43
N ASP A 98 -13.25 -7.20 -6.86
CA ASP A 98 -14.20 -8.02 -6.08
C ASP A 98 -14.41 -7.48 -4.65
N LEU A 99 -13.95 -6.27 -4.33
CA LEU A 99 -14.12 -5.62 -3.04
C LEU A 99 -15.47 -4.91 -2.95
N SER A 100 -16.12 -5.05 -1.80
CA SER A 100 -17.39 -4.37 -1.50
C SER A 100 -17.14 -3.04 -0.81
N THR A 101 -17.89 -2.00 -1.16
CA THR A 101 -17.89 -0.73 -0.43
C THR A 101 -18.57 -0.92 0.93
N VAL A 102 -17.88 -0.52 2.01
CA VAL A 102 -18.41 -0.62 3.37
C VAL A 102 -19.37 0.54 3.66
N ASP A 103 -18.92 1.76 3.32
CA ASP A 103 -19.71 2.99 3.47
C ASP A 103 -19.77 3.71 2.14
N GLY A 104 -20.80 4.52 1.93
CA GLY A 104 -20.93 5.33 0.71
C GLY A 104 -19.69 6.21 0.48
N PRO A 105 -19.32 6.45 -0.79
CA PRO A 105 -18.15 7.26 -1.12
C PRO A 105 -18.30 8.69 -0.59
N SER A 106 -17.21 9.25 -0.07
CA SER A 106 -17.12 10.66 0.29
C SER A 106 -16.46 11.43 -0.86
N VAL A 107 -17.11 12.50 -1.32
CA VAL A 107 -16.60 13.37 -2.39
C VAL A 107 -16.30 14.75 -1.82
N THR A 108 -15.07 15.21 -2.01
CA THR A 108 -14.64 16.55 -1.61
C THR A 108 -13.86 17.22 -2.74
N ARG A 109 -13.85 18.56 -2.80
CA ARG A 109 -12.91 19.30 -3.64
C ARG A 109 -11.66 19.60 -2.85
N VAL A 110 -10.51 19.37 -3.47
CA VAL A 110 -9.20 19.57 -2.84
C VAL A 110 -8.24 20.25 -3.81
N GLN A 111 -7.28 20.97 -3.25
CA GLN A 111 -6.10 21.40 -4.00
C GLN A 111 -5.16 20.21 -4.16
N LEU A 112 -4.64 20.01 -5.37
CA LEU A 112 -3.62 19.00 -5.63
C LEU A 112 -2.28 19.52 -5.10
N VAL A 113 -1.71 18.81 -4.15
CA VAL A 113 -0.43 19.16 -3.53
C VAL A 113 0.48 17.94 -3.41
N GLY A 114 1.79 18.17 -3.38
CA GLY A 114 2.80 17.12 -3.21
C GLY A 114 2.70 16.03 -4.27
N SER A 115 2.88 14.77 -3.87
CA SER A 115 2.97 13.66 -4.82
C SER A 115 1.73 13.45 -5.71
N ALA A 116 0.54 13.86 -5.26
CA ALA A 116 -0.66 13.76 -6.11
C ALA A 116 -0.62 14.80 -7.24
N GLY A 117 -0.23 16.03 -6.94
CA GLY A 117 -0.03 17.07 -7.94
C GLY A 117 1.08 16.72 -8.94
N GLU A 118 2.22 16.23 -8.44
CA GLU A 118 3.35 15.77 -9.28
C GLU A 118 2.92 14.66 -10.25
N LEU A 119 2.22 13.62 -9.75
CA LEU A 119 1.78 12.48 -10.57
C LEU A 119 0.72 12.85 -11.60
N LEU A 120 -0.09 13.86 -11.31
CA LEU A 120 -1.11 14.38 -12.23
C LEU A 120 -0.59 15.52 -13.11
N GLY A 121 0.68 15.92 -12.94
CA GLY A 121 1.27 17.03 -13.70
C GLY A 121 0.59 18.39 -13.45
N CYS A 122 -0.02 18.58 -12.27
CA CYS A 122 -0.87 19.70 -11.92
C CYS A 122 -0.68 20.10 -10.45
N GLU A 123 0.47 20.72 -10.13
CA GLU A 123 0.87 21.02 -8.74
C GLU A 123 0.01 22.08 -8.03
N GLU A 124 -0.75 22.89 -8.76
CA GLU A 124 -1.62 23.93 -8.21
C GLU A 124 -3.08 23.79 -8.68
N GLY A 125 -3.46 22.61 -9.19
CA GLY A 125 -4.80 22.35 -9.69
C GLY A 125 -5.78 21.93 -8.61
N GLU A 126 -7.07 22.01 -8.93
CA GLU A 126 -8.13 21.47 -8.10
C GLU A 126 -8.59 20.10 -8.64
N ALA A 127 -9.02 19.23 -7.73
CA ALA A 127 -9.57 17.93 -8.07
C ALA A 127 -10.77 17.56 -7.20
N PHE A 128 -11.63 16.68 -7.70
CA PHE A 128 -12.45 15.85 -6.83
C PHE A 128 -11.55 14.81 -6.16
N SER A 129 -11.67 14.68 -4.84
CA SER A 129 -11.11 13.60 -4.04
C SER A 129 -12.25 12.70 -3.61
N ILE A 130 -12.25 11.47 -4.06
CA ILE A 130 -13.27 10.47 -3.78
C ILE A 130 -12.66 9.40 -2.88
N GLU A 131 -13.17 9.28 -1.66
CA GLU A 131 -12.69 8.31 -0.69
C GLU A 131 -13.72 7.20 -0.48
N ARG A 132 -13.25 5.95 -0.44
CA ARG A 132 -14.05 4.76 -0.18
C ARG A 132 -13.33 3.85 0.81
N LEU A 133 -14.10 3.30 1.74
CA LEU A 133 -13.65 2.17 2.53
C LEU A 133 -14.20 0.90 1.87
N LEU A 134 -13.30 0.04 1.46
CA LEU A 134 -13.61 -1.23 0.82
C LEU A 134 -13.35 -2.39 1.79
N ALA A 135 -14.03 -3.51 1.62
CA ALA A 135 -13.76 -4.73 2.35
C ALA A 135 -13.87 -5.94 1.43
N ASP A 136 -13.05 -6.93 1.70
CA ASP A 136 -13.21 -8.26 1.13
C ASP A 136 -14.40 -8.96 1.82
N PRO A 137 -15.43 -9.36 1.08
CA PRO A 137 -16.60 -10.01 1.67
C PRO A 137 -16.30 -11.37 2.32
N VAL A 138 -15.18 -12.00 1.99
CA VAL A 138 -14.80 -13.32 2.51
C VAL A 138 -13.95 -13.20 3.79
N THR A 139 -12.91 -12.37 3.75
CA THR A 139 -11.95 -12.24 4.87
C THR A 139 -12.30 -11.09 5.82
N GLY A 140 -13.14 -10.15 5.40
CA GLY A 140 -13.41 -8.90 6.12
C GLY A 140 -12.23 -7.92 6.11
N THR A 141 -11.15 -8.23 5.39
CA THR A 141 -9.98 -7.35 5.27
C THR A 141 -10.35 -6.05 4.58
N ARG A 142 -9.95 -4.94 5.19
CA ARG A 142 -10.30 -3.60 4.72
C ARG A 142 -9.20 -2.99 3.86
N ALA A 143 -9.62 -2.20 2.87
CA ALA A 143 -8.79 -1.40 2.01
C ALA A 143 -9.34 0.03 1.93
N ALA A 144 -8.48 1.03 2.06
CA ALA A 144 -8.86 2.43 1.84
C ALA A 144 -8.50 2.82 0.40
N HIS A 145 -9.50 3.20 -0.37
CA HIS A 145 -9.36 3.65 -1.75
C HIS A 145 -9.60 5.15 -1.83
N ARG A 146 -8.72 5.85 -2.53
CA ARG A 146 -8.87 7.27 -2.87
C ARG A 146 -8.66 7.45 -4.36
N MET A 147 -9.51 8.24 -5.00
CA MET A 147 -9.35 8.65 -6.38
C MET A 147 -9.30 10.16 -6.47
N PHE A 148 -8.40 10.68 -7.29
CA PHE A 148 -8.36 12.10 -7.65
C PHE A 148 -8.74 12.26 -9.12
N ILE A 149 -9.75 13.10 -9.39
CA ILE A 149 -10.16 13.49 -10.71
C ILE A 149 -9.91 14.99 -10.84
N PRO A 150 -8.88 15.45 -11.59
CA PRO A 150 -8.64 16.85 -11.82
C PRO A 150 -9.91 17.54 -12.38
N LEU A 151 -10.23 18.73 -11.92
CA LEU A 151 -11.40 19.46 -12.42
C LEU A 151 -11.30 19.71 -13.92
N GLU A 152 -10.09 19.96 -14.43
CA GLU A 152 -9.84 20.07 -15.88
C GLU A 152 -10.28 18.81 -16.65
N THR A 153 -10.01 17.62 -16.12
CA THR A 153 -10.46 16.35 -16.71
C THR A 153 -11.99 16.22 -16.63
N ALA A 154 -12.58 16.58 -15.49
CA ALA A 154 -14.03 16.54 -15.31
C ALA A 154 -14.78 17.56 -16.20
N GLU A 155 -14.20 18.73 -16.48
CA GLU A 155 -14.75 19.69 -17.43
C GLU A 155 -14.76 19.17 -18.87
N LYS A 156 -13.75 18.40 -19.25
CA LYS A 156 -13.65 17.78 -20.59
C LYS A 156 -14.55 16.55 -20.74
N VAL A 157 -14.88 15.88 -19.63
CA VAL A 157 -15.70 14.66 -19.59
C VAL A 157 -16.85 14.88 -18.60
N PRO A 158 -17.98 15.46 -19.01
CA PRO A 158 -19.08 15.89 -18.12
C PRO A 158 -19.62 14.79 -17.20
N GLN A 159 -19.60 13.53 -17.64
CA GLN A 159 -20.02 12.39 -16.82
C GLN A 159 -19.23 12.28 -15.50
N LEU A 160 -17.96 12.70 -15.51
CA LEU A 160 -17.11 12.69 -14.30
C LEU A 160 -17.48 13.81 -13.32
N ALA A 161 -18.01 14.93 -13.82
CA ALA A 161 -18.53 16.01 -12.97
C ALA A 161 -19.90 15.68 -12.39
N GLU A 162 -20.75 14.98 -13.16
CA GLU A 162 -22.10 14.57 -12.76
C GLU A 162 -22.09 13.44 -11.73
N ALA A 163 -21.18 12.46 -11.88
CA ALA A 163 -21.04 11.31 -11.00
C ALA A 163 -19.56 11.04 -10.66
N PRO A 164 -18.88 11.93 -9.92
CA PRO A 164 -17.48 11.73 -9.56
C PRO A 164 -17.26 10.50 -8.65
N ASP A 165 -18.31 10.05 -7.98
CA ASP A 165 -18.34 8.89 -7.11
C ASP A 165 -18.74 7.59 -7.82
N ALA A 166 -18.81 7.56 -9.14
CA ALA A 166 -18.98 6.34 -9.92
C ALA A 166 -17.84 5.34 -9.65
N SER A 167 -18.08 4.06 -9.95
CA SER A 167 -17.03 3.04 -9.77
C SER A 167 -15.80 3.33 -10.64
N PRO A 168 -14.60 2.84 -10.29
CA PRO A 168 -13.43 3.01 -11.15
C PRO A 168 -13.64 2.49 -12.57
N SER A 169 -14.38 1.40 -12.73
CA SER A 169 -14.70 0.84 -14.04
C SER A 169 -15.60 1.75 -14.87
N ASP A 170 -16.57 2.43 -14.24
CA ASP A 170 -17.45 3.38 -14.90
C ASP A 170 -16.70 4.67 -15.28
N ILE A 171 -15.79 5.15 -14.40
CA ILE A 171 -14.90 6.28 -14.69
C ILE A 171 -14.03 5.97 -15.93
N TYR A 172 -13.42 4.77 -16.01
CA TYR A 172 -12.65 4.38 -17.19
C TYR A 172 -13.53 4.26 -18.44
N ALA A 173 -14.78 3.78 -18.30
CA ALA A 173 -15.72 3.72 -19.41
C ALA A 173 -16.05 5.13 -19.93
N ALA A 174 -16.35 6.08 -19.04
CA ALA A 174 -16.65 7.47 -19.40
C ALA A 174 -15.46 8.14 -20.13
N LEU A 175 -14.23 7.95 -19.64
CA LEU A 175 -13.02 8.43 -20.31
C LEU A 175 -12.86 7.83 -21.72
N THR A 176 -13.13 6.51 -21.85
CA THR A 176 -13.04 5.83 -23.15
C THR A 176 -14.14 6.30 -24.11
N GLU A 177 -15.37 6.52 -23.62
CA GLU A 177 -16.48 7.07 -24.40
C GLU A 177 -16.23 8.50 -24.85
N ALA A 178 -15.49 9.27 -24.06
CA ALA A 178 -15.02 10.61 -24.44
C ALA A 178 -13.91 10.60 -25.51
N GLY A 179 -13.44 9.40 -25.92
CA GLY A 179 -12.48 9.22 -27.01
C GLY A 179 -11.04 8.93 -26.56
N HIS A 180 -10.76 8.87 -25.26
CA HIS A 180 -9.40 8.58 -24.78
C HIS A 180 -9.04 7.10 -24.94
N THR A 181 -7.80 6.84 -25.40
CA THR A 181 -7.17 5.52 -25.36
C THR A 181 -6.38 5.42 -24.07
N LEU A 182 -6.87 4.62 -23.11
CA LEU A 182 -6.31 4.59 -21.77
C LEU A 182 -5.08 3.69 -21.64
N ALA A 183 -4.08 4.18 -20.95
CA ALA A 183 -2.94 3.42 -20.43
C ALA A 183 -2.81 3.64 -18.92
N TRP A 184 -2.15 2.70 -18.24
CA TRP A 184 -2.01 2.73 -16.79
C TRP A 184 -0.56 2.50 -16.40
N SER A 185 -0.07 3.31 -15.48
CA SER A 185 1.16 3.05 -14.74
C SER A 185 0.82 2.89 -13.25
N GLU A 186 1.48 1.98 -12.56
CA GLU A 186 1.24 1.76 -11.14
C GLU A 186 2.54 1.63 -10.38
N THR A 187 2.67 2.38 -9.29
CA THR A 187 3.79 2.32 -8.35
C THR A 187 3.33 1.73 -7.03
N VAL A 188 4.21 0.99 -6.37
CA VAL A 188 3.96 0.41 -5.05
C VAL A 188 4.97 0.98 -4.07
N THR A 189 4.47 1.43 -2.93
CA THR A 189 5.28 1.91 -1.81
C THR A 189 4.79 1.32 -0.49
N ALA A 190 5.57 1.48 0.56
CA ALA A 190 5.16 1.10 1.91
C ALA A 190 5.66 2.15 2.90
N ARG A 191 4.90 2.36 3.98
CA ARG A 191 5.29 3.20 5.12
C ARG A 191 4.64 2.72 6.41
N ALA A 192 5.08 3.25 7.52
CA ALA A 192 4.38 3.07 8.78
C ALA A 192 2.94 3.64 8.69
N PRO A 193 1.95 2.99 9.34
CA PRO A 193 0.58 3.43 9.34
C PRO A 193 0.41 4.75 10.11
N LEU A 194 -0.46 5.62 9.63
CA LEU A 194 -0.96 6.75 10.41
C LEU A 194 -1.95 6.26 11.48
N PRO A 195 -2.19 7.05 12.57
CA PRO A 195 -3.07 6.63 13.65
C PRO A 195 -4.50 6.24 13.21
N ASP A 196 -5.08 7.00 12.29
CA ASP A 196 -6.39 6.78 11.70
C ASP A 196 -6.42 5.55 10.78
N GLU A 197 -5.37 5.33 10.01
CA GLU A 197 -5.25 4.17 9.13
C GLU A 197 -5.21 2.85 9.90
N ARG A 198 -4.57 2.82 11.08
CA ARG A 198 -4.56 1.63 11.94
C ARG A 198 -5.94 1.21 12.38
N ALA A 199 -6.76 2.19 12.76
CA ALA A 199 -8.14 1.93 13.17
C ALA A 199 -9.00 1.41 12.00
N VAL A 200 -8.77 1.92 10.80
CA VAL A 200 -9.58 1.62 9.61
C VAL A 200 -9.13 0.35 8.93
N LEU A 201 -7.82 0.15 8.72
CA LEU A 201 -7.27 -0.98 7.96
C LEU A 201 -7.02 -2.24 8.82
N GLY A 202 -7.12 -2.12 10.14
CA GLY A 202 -6.88 -3.21 11.07
C GLY A 202 -5.42 -3.68 11.01
N GLY A 203 -4.59 -3.19 11.88
CA GLY A 203 -3.18 -3.55 11.95
C GLY A 203 -2.57 -3.16 13.29
N SER A 204 -1.36 -3.63 13.56
CA SER A 204 -0.58 -3.24 14.72
C SER A 204 0.41 -2.12 14.39
N ASP A 205 1.03 -1.52 15.41
CA ASP A 205 2.03 -0.45 15.24
C ASP A 205 3.24 -0.85 14.37
N GLY A 206 3.51 -2.14 14.23
CA GLY A 206 4.59 -2.67 13.41
C GLY A 206 4.18 -3.13 12.01
N ASP A 207 2.90 -2.99 11.63
CA ASP A 207 2.40 -3.42 10.33
C ASP A 207 2.51 -2.27 9.32
N PRO A 208 3.35 -2.36 8.28
CA PRO A 208 3.38 -1.33 7.27
C PRO A 208 2.07 -1.31 6.48
N VAL A 209 1.71 -0.11 6.01
CA VAL A 209 0.67 0.07 5.00
C VAL A 209 1.33 -0.05 3.63
N LEU A 210 0.83 -0.98 2.82
CA LEU A 210 1.13 -1.05 1.40
C LEU A 210 0.25 -0.06 0.66
N ILE A 211 0.84 0.69 -0.25
CA ILE A 211 0.17 1.75 -1.00
C ILE A 211 0.46 1.53 -2.47
N THR A 212 -0.58 1.42 -3.28
CA THR A 212 -0.43 1.53 -4.74
C THR A 212 -0.93 2.89 -5.20
N ARG A 213 -0.25 3.47 -6.18
CA ARG A 213 -0.68 4.66 -6.91
C ARG A 213 -0.74 4.33 -8.38
N ARG A 214 -1.93 4.39 -8.93
CA ARG A 214 -2.21 4.13 -10.34
C ARG A 214 -2.57 5.44 -11.03
N VAL A 215 -1.76 5.84 -11.99
CA VAL A 215 -2.05 6.94 -12.89
C VAL A 215 -2.63 6.38 -14.17
N THR A 216 -3.82 6.86 -14.55
CA THR A 216 -4.42 6.61 -15.85
C THR A 216 -4.06 7.77 -16.77
N THR A 217 -3.53 7.45 -17.95
CA THR A 217 -3.12 8.43 -18.96
C THR A 217 -3.90 8.22 -20.26
N ASP A 218 -3.93 9.25 -21.10
CA ASP A 218 -4.36 9.14 -22.50
C ASP A 218 -3.24 8.56 -23.40
N GLU A 219 -3.48 8.53 -24.72
CA GLU A 219 -2.54 8.05 -25.75
C GLU A 219 -1.27 8.89 -25.86
N ASP A 220 -1.32 10.18 -25.48
CA ASP A 220 -0.18 11.10 -25.50
C ASP A 220 0.60 11.07 -24.17
N GLY A 221 0.12 10.30 -23.20
CA GLY A 221 0.72 10.17 -21.88
C GLY A 221 0.31 11.26 -20.88
N HIS A 222 -0.71 12.07 -21.19
CA HIS A 222 -1.22 13.06 -20.24
C HIS A 222 -2.01 12.37 -19.12
N PRO A 223 -1.71 12.66 -17.84
CA PRO A 223 -2.44 12.11 -16.71
C PRO A 223 -3.90 12.59 -16.69
N LEU A 224 -4.83 11.65 -16.56
CA LEU A 224 -6.27 11.91 -16.49
C LEU A 224 -6.81 11.79 -15.07
N ILE A 225 -6.45 10.73 -14.35
CA ILE A 225 -6.86 10.47 -12.96
C ILE A 225 -5.76 9.74 -12.21
N LEU A 226 -5.80 9.85 -10.88
CA LEU A 226 -4.92 9.13 -9.96
C LEU A 226 -5.76 8.32 -8.97
N GLU A 227 -5.45 7.05 -8.80
CA GLU A 227 -6.02 6.18 -7.78
C GLU A 227 -4.95 5.78 -6.76
N GLU A 228 -5.30 5.82 -5.50
CA GLU A 228 -4.49 5.30 -4.42
C GLU A 228 -5.27 4.21 -3.68
N LEU A 229 -4.67 3.03 -3.51
CA LEU A 229 -5.23 1.97 -2.69
C LEU A 229 -4.25 1.63 -1.57
N ARG A 230 -4.77 1.58 -0.34
CA ARG A 230 -4.01 1.34 0.88
C ARG A 230 -4.56 0.11 1.60
N ILE A 231 -3.68 -0.81 1.97
CA ILE A 231 -3.99 -2.02 2.74
C ILE A 231 -2.93 -2.26 3.81
N SER A 232 -3.29 -2.92 4.89
CA SER A 232 -2.29 -3.40 5.87
C SER A 232 -1.50 -4.57 5.28
N ALA A 233 -0.17 -4.52 5.32
CA ALA A 233 0.69 -5.63 4.87
C ALA A 233 0.51 -6.91 5.70
N ALA A 234 -0.08 -6.81 6.91
CA ALA A 234 -0.40 -7.98 7.73
C ALA A 234 -1.58 -8.77 7.18
N HIS A 235 -2.48 -8.13 6.42
CA HIS A 235 -3.76 -8.70 6.01
C HIS A 235 -3.99 -8.69 4.51
N GLY A 236 -3.13 -8.05 3.71
CA GLY A 236 -3.31 -7.92 2.28
C GLY A 236 -2.02 -7.90 1.47
N GLN A 237 -2.14 -8.26 0.21
CA GLN A 237 -1.08 -8.17 -0.80
C GLN A 237 -1.66 -7.67 -2.12
N PHE A 238 -0.81 -7.08 -2.96
CA PHE A 238 -1.18 -6.71 -4.32
C PHE A 238 -0.70 -7.76 -5.30
N ALA A 239 -1.58 -8.17 -6.21
CA ALA A 239 -1.29 -9.16 -7.23
C ALA A 239 -1.31 -8.52 -8.63
N PHE A 240 -0.22 -8.67 -9.37
CA PHE A 240 -0.05 -8.14 -10.72
C PHE A 240 0.04 -9.28 -11.72
N ARG A 241 -0.75 -9.22 -12.79
CA ARG A 241 -0.55 -10.08 -13.97
C ARG A 241 0.26 -9.31 -15.00
N ILE A 242 1.50 -9.70 -15.20
CA ILE A 242 2.42 -9.05 -16.13
C ILE A 242 2.40 -9.81 -17.44
N THR A 243 2.20 -9.10 -18.55
CA THR A 243 2.34 -9.62 -19.91
C THR A 243 3.50 -8.90 -20.61
N PRO A 244 4.32 -9.61 -21.41
CA PRO A 244 5.41 -8.96 -22.12
C PRO A 244 4.90 -7.92 -23.10
N GLU A 245 5.52 -6.77 -23.12
CA GLU A 245 5.28 -5.73 -24.12
C GLU A 245 5.72 -6.22 -25.51
N LYS A 246 4.87 -5.99 -26.52
CA LYS A 246 5.25 -6.28 -27.90
C LYS A 246 6.19 -5.18 -28.38
N THR A 247 7.48 -5.45 -28.40
CA THR A 247 8.46 -4.53 -29.02
C THR A 247 8.06 -4.32 -30.49
N PRO A 248 7.86 -3.07 -30.94
CA PRO A 248 7.56 -2.83 -32.35
C PRO A 248 8.72 -3.34 -33.21
N VAL A 249 8.44 -4.29 -34.09
CA VAL A 249 9.42 -4.79 -35.07
C VAL A 249 9.77 -3.62 -35.97
N ARG A 250 10.98 -3.09 -35.82
CA ARG A 250 11.53 -2.11 -36.79
C ARG A 250 11.50 -2.76 -38.16
N ARG A 251 10.56 -2.39 -39.03
CA ARG A 251 10.61 -2.73 -40.45
C ARG A 251 11.90 -2.13 -40.96
N LYS A 252 12.83 -3.00 -41.36
CA LYS A 252 14.00 -2.57 -42.15
C LYS A 252 13.45 -1.83 -43.36
N ALA A 253 13.79 -0.54 -43.50
CA ALA A 253 13.55 0.20 -44.72
C ALA A 253 14.29 -0.57 -45.82
N GLY A 254 13.53 -1.08 -46.78
CA GLY A 254 14.10 -1.76 -47.92
C GLY A 254 15.02 -0.79 -48.66
N SER A 255 16.26 -1.16 -48.80
CA SER A 255 17.19 -0.53 -49.73
C SER A 255 16.66 -0.73 -51.14
N LEU A 256 16.36 0.39 -51.80
CA LEU A 256 16.26 0.49 -53.25
C LEU A 256 17.66 0.54 -53.83
#